data_287ab5dd932108a9bbb7d23a95655cbd
#
_entry.id   287ab5dd932108a9bbb7d23a95655cbd
#
_cell.length_a   1.000
_cell.length_b   1.000
_cell.length_c   1.000
_cell.angle_alpha   90.00
_cell.angle_beta   90.00
_cell.angle_gamma   90.00
#
_symmetry.space_group_name_H-M   'P 1'
#
loop_
_entity.id
_entity.type
_entity.pdbx_description
1 polymer ?
#
loop_
_entity_poly.entity_id
_entity_poly.type
_entity_poly.pdbx_seq_one_letter_code
_entity_poly.pdbx_strand_id
1 'polypeptide(L)'
;MQFPKDFLWGTATSSYQIEGAVNEDGKGQSIWDVFTHVPGTVKDRSNGDMAIDHYHRFREDIRLMAKMGIRNYRFSISWGRILPDGTGAVNEKGLAFYSELVDCLLENGIRPFCTLYHWDLPYALHLRGGWLSPDMPEWFANYTTIVADALGDRVKDFITINEPQCIIGSGYALGVHAPGLKCCAADIVRAAHHLMLAHGRAVQVLRAHVPGVRVGYAPCGDPCVPYTNSPEDIAAARKEYFTVHIDEKVGPAWNIAWFSDPVMLGQYPADGLVGYEQYLPDGWQEDLKTIHQPLDFYGQNIYQGQWWRRGADGEPEHVRYPAGHPHNALEWPINEDGLYWGPRFLYERYHTPILITENGMDAHDAVSLDGKVHDPNRQDYMHRYLRALGQAVADGVPVLGYFYWSFFDNFEWAHGYQERFGLVYVNYQTQERILKDSAYWYQQVMATNGENL
;
A
#
# COMPACT_ATOMS: atom_id res chain seq x y z
N MET A 1 18.98 18.93 -6.23
CA MET A 1 18.58 18.32 -4.94
C MET A 1 19.27 16.97 -4.90
N GLN A 2 19.77 16.50 -3.76
CA GLN A 2 20.50 15.23 -3.71
C GLN A 2 19.88 14.31 -2.66
N PHE A 3 19.40 13.15 -3.07
CA PHE A 3 19.00 12.08 -2.16
C PHE A 3 20.24 11.35 -1.60
N PRO A 4 20.14 10.63 -0.47
CA PRO A 4 21.22 9.78 0.02
C PRO A 4 21.74 8.83 -1.07
N LYS A 5 23.03 8.48 -1.04
CA LYS A 5 23.64 7.58 -2.04
C LYS A 5 23.03 6.19 -2.08
N ASP A 6 22.51 5.73 -0.95
CA ASP A 6 21.85 4.44 -0.74
C ASP A 6 20.32 4.53 -0.82
N PHE A 7 19.78 5.65 -1.36
CA PHE A 7 18.36 5.85 -1.52
C PHE A 7 17.74 4.80 -2.46
N LEU A 8 16.67 4.17 -2.02
CA LEU A 8 16.03 3.06 -2.72
C LEU A 8 15.02 3.60 -3.74
N TRP A 9 15.43 3.76 -4.98
CA TRP A 9 14.52 4.03 -6.09
C TRP A 9 13.87 2.73 -6.55
N GLY A 10 12.55 2.69 -6.62
CA GLY A 10 11.82 1.48 -6.96
C GLY A 10 10.46 1.73 -7.59
N THR A 11 9.75 0.64 -7.79
CA THR A 11 8.36 0.62 -8.25
C THR A 11 7.60 -0.50 -7.56
N ALA A 12 6.27 -0.41 -7.58
CA ALA A 12 5.40 -1.35 -6.91
C ALA A 12 4.29 -1.90 -7.81
N THR A 13 3.77 -3.06 -7.43
CA THR A 13 2.54 -3.67 -7.94
C THR A 13 1.90 -4.54 -6.85
N SER A 14 0.70 -5.07 -7.09
CA SER A 14 0.09 -6.10 -6.24
C SER A 14 -0.39 -7.30 -7.03
N SER A 15 -0.44 -8.47 -6.39
CA SER A 15 -0.75 -9.76 -7.02
C SER A 15 -2.07 -9.77 -7.79
N TYR A 16 -3.17 -9.44 -7.13
CA TYR A 16 -4.50 -9.49 -7.76
C TYR A 16 -4.62 -8.54 -8.96
N GLN A 17 -3.97 -7.38 -8.88
CA GLN A 17 -4.06 -6.34 -9.90
C GLN A 17 -3.32 -6.68 -11.19
N ILE A 18 -2.31 -7.56 -11.13
CA ILE A 18 -1.45 -7.85 -12.30
C ILE A 18 -1.39 -9.31 -12.74
N GLU A 19 -1.53 -10.27 -11.83
CA GLU A 19 -1.19 -11.67 -12.13
C GLU A 19 -2.13 -12.33 -13.12
N GLY A 20 -3.43 -12.27 -12.91
CA GLY A 20 -4.39 -13.08 -13.61
C GLY A 20 -4.29 -14.57 -13.22
N ALA A 21 -4.52 -15.48 -14.18
CA ALA A 21 -4.41 -16.94 -13.97
C ALA A 21 -5.18 -17.44 -12.73
N VAL A 22 -6.38 -16.90 -12.51
CA VAL A 22 -7.14 -17.08 -11.25
C VAL A 22 -7.61 -18.51 -11.01
N ASN A 23 -7.71 -19.32 -12.07
CA ASN A 23 -8.13 -20.73 -12.00
C ASN A 23 -7.01 -21.72 -12.37
N GLU A 24 -5.74 -21.25 -12.37
CA GLU A 24 -4.62 -22.05 -12.80
C GLU A 24 -3.78 -22.53 -11.63
N ASP A 25 -3.10 -23.66 -11.84
CA ASP A 25 -2.12 -24.25 -10.92
C ASP A 25 -2.61 -24.41 -9.48
N GLY A 26 -3.91 -24.62 -9.29
CA GLY A 26 -4.49 -24.89 -7.98
C GLY A 26 -4.69 -23.67 -7.08
N LYS A 27 -4.65 -22.46 -7.64
CA LYS A 27 -4.98 -21.23 -6.88
C LYS A 27 -6.40 -21.32 -6.31
N GLY A 28 -6.54 -21.05 -5.02
CA GLY A 28 -7.84 -20.85 -4.38
C GLY A 28 -8.41 -19.46 -4.66
N GLN A 29 -9.73 -19.33 -4.61
CA GLN A 29 -10.39 -18.04 -4.79
C GLN A 29 -10.05 -17.08 -3.64
N SER A 30 -9.84 -15.81 -3.97
CA SER A 30 -9.78 -14.72 -3.03
C SER A 30 -11.14 -14.02 -2.90
N ILE A 31 -11.29 -13.15 -1.90
CA ILE A 31 -12.48 -12.29 -1.78
C ILE A 31 -12.66 -11.39 -3.00
N TRP A 32 -11.58 -10.99 -3.68
CA TRP A 32 -11.63 -10.19 -4.91
C TRP A 32 -12.09 -11.01 -6.11
N ASP A 33 -11.67 -12.27 -6.24
CA ASP A 33 -12.17 -13.17 -7.29
C ASP A 33 -13.70 -13.30 -7.22
N VAL A 34 -14.26 -13.38 -6.01
CA VAL A 34 -15.72 -13.45 -5.82
C VAL A 34 -16.41 -12.10 -6.01
N PHE A 35 -15.87 -11.05 -5.40
CA PHE A 35 -16.46 -9.72 -5.37
C PHE A 35 -16.62 -9.13 -6.79
N THR A 36 -15.60 -9.25 -7.64
CA THR A 36 -15.63 -8.68 -9.00
C THR A 36 -16.61 -9.36 -9.95
N HIS A 37 -17.07 -10.56 -9.60
CA HIS A 37 -18.12 -11.27 -10.35
C HIS A 37 -19.55 -10.91 -9.90
N VAL A 38 -19.70 -10.12 -8.83
CA VAL A 38 -21.00 -9.60 -8.40
C VAL A 38 -21.35 -8.35 -9.23
N PRO A 39 -22.50 -8.33 -9.95
CA PRO A 39 -22.85 -7.19 -10.79
C PRO A 39 -22.94 -5.87 -10.02
N GLY A 40 -22.26 -4.84 -10.50
CA GLY A 40 -22.27 -3.49 -9.92
C GLY A 40 -21.21 -3.21 -8.88
N THR A 41 -20.33 -4.17 -8.55
CA THR A 41 -19.21 -3.97 -7.61
C THR A 41 -18.02 -3.29 -8.28
N VAL A 42 -17.82 -3.47 -9.58
CA VAL A 42 -16.77 -2.83 -10.37
C VAL A 42 -17.39 -1.88 -11.38
N LYS A 43 -16.89 -0.66 -11.46
CA LYS A 43 -17.45 0.47 -12.23
C LYS A 43 -17.57 0.16 -13.73
N ASP A 44 -16.55 -0.45 -14.31
CA ASP A 44 -16.52 -0.84 -15.73
C ASP A 44 -16.97 -2.29 -15.99
N ARG A 45 -17.40 -3.02 -14.95
CA ARG A 45 -17.84 -4.42 -14.98
C ARG A 45 -16.76 -5.43 -15.37
N SER A 46 -15.52 -5.05 -15.27
CA SER A 46 -14.37 -5.93 -15.47
C SER A 46 -14.03 -6.72 -14.19
N ASN A 47 -13.07 -7.63 -14.30
CA ASN A 47 -12.53 -8.43 -13.20
C ASN A 47 -11.02 -8.62 -13.37
N GLY A 48 -10.36 -9.21 -12.38
CA GLY A 48 -8.94 -9.51 -12.38
C GLY A 48 -8.55 -10.86 -12.98
N ASP A 49 -9.47 -11.58 -13.65
CA ASP A 49 -9.22 -12.98 -14.07
C ASP A 49 -8.00 -13.12 -14.99
N MET A 50 -7.81 -12.16 -15.88
CA MET A 50 -6.62 -12.07 -16.73
C MET A 50 -5.66 -10.99 -16.22
N ALA A 51 -6.18 -9.92 -15.66
CA ALA A 51 -5.41 -8.74 -15.28
C ALA A 51 -4.48 -8.28 -16.41
N ILE A 52 -3.17 -8.28 -16.19
CA ILE A 52 -2.19 -8.04 -17.25
C ILE A 52 -1.37 -9.29 -17.59
N ASP A 53 -1.86 -10.46 -17.21
CA ASP A 53 -1.25 -11.76 -17.50
C ASP A 53 0.20 -11.88 -16.98
N HIS A 54 0.52 -11.19 -15.87
CA HIS A 54 1.85 -11.21 -15.28
C HIS A 54 2.29 -12.62 -14.86
N TYR A 55 1.35 -13.46 -14.46
CA TYR A 55 1.62 -14.86 -14.07
C TYR A 55 2.42 -15.59 -15.15
N HIS A 56 2.04 -15.44 -16.43
CA HIS A 56 2.73 -16.07 -17.55
C HIS A 56 3.90 -15.21 -18.10
N ARG A 57 3.84 -13.89 -17.92
CA ARG A 57 4.75 -12.91 -18.53
C ARG A 57 5.79 -12.31 -17.57
N PHE A 58 5.85 -12.75 -16.32
CA PHE A 58 6.71 -12.12 -15.32
C PHE A 58 8.18 -11.99 -15.74
N ARG A 59 8.69 -12.98 -16.52
CA ARG A 59 10.08 -12.91 -17.02
C ARG A 59 10.28 -11.79 -18.03
N GLU A 60 9.30 -11.52 -18.89
CA GLU A 60 9.33 -10.40 -19.84
C GLU A 60 9.21 -9.08 -19.11
N ASP A 61 8.27 -9.01 -18.17
CA ASP A 61 7.98 -7.84 -17.36
C ASP A 61 9.19 -7.45 -16.48
N ILE A 62 9.86 -8.42 -15.86
CA ILE A 62 11.08 -8.19 -15.05
C ILE A 62 12.24 -7.72 -15.93
N ARG A 63 12.42 -8.28 -17.13
CA ARG A 63 13.44 -7.78 -18.08
C ARG A 63 13.15 -6.35 -18.51
N LEU A 64 11.87 -5.99 -18.67
CA LEU A 64 11.48 -4.61 -18.97
C LEU A 64 11.83 -3.65 -17.82
N MET A 65 11.56 -4.06 -16.56
CA MET A 65 11.98 -3.33 -15.36
C MET A 65 13.50 -3.12 -15.32
N ALA A 66 14.26 -4.19 -15.55
CA ALA A 66 15.73 -4.12 -15.57
C ALA A 66 16.26 -3.18 -16.65
N LYS A 67 15.68 -3.23 -17.88
CA LYS A 67 16.01 -2.33 -18.99
C LYS A 67 15.74 -0.87 -18.65
N MET A 68 14.70 -0.60 -17.85
CA MET A 68 14.40 0.73 -17.33
C MET A 68 15.29 1.16 -16.15
N GLY A 69 16.18 0.31 -15.68
CA GLY A 69 17.06 0.63 -14.57
C GLY A 69 16.41 0.51 -13.19
N ILE A 70 15.24 -0.11 -13.08
CA ILE A 70 14.63 -0.44 -11.80
C ILE A 70 15.57 -1.36 -11.02
N ARG A 71 15.87 -1.01 -9.76
CA ARG A 71 16.75 -1.79 -8.86
C ARG A 71 16.03 -2.34 -7.65
N ASN A 72 14.84 -1.84 -7.35
CA ASN A 72 14.02 -2.31 -6.24
C ASN A 72 12.58 -2.48 -6.74
N TYR A 73 11.99 -3.62 -6.46
CA TYR A 73 10.63 -3.92 -6.87
C TYR A 73 9.82 -4.46 -5.70
N ARG A 74 8.73 -3.75 -5.37
CA ARG A 74 7.76 -4.18 -4.38
C ARG A 74 6.63 -4.91 -5.09
N PHE A 75 6.41 -6.17 -4.70
CA PHE A 75 5.32 -7.02 -5.17
C PHE A 75 4.59 -7.62 -3.99
N SER A 76 3.39 -8.12 -4.18
CA SER A 76 2.69 -8.88 -3.15
C SER A 76 2.53 -10.33 -3.55
N ILE A 77 2.30 -11.18 -2.55
CA ILE A 77 2.01 -12.60 -2.73
C ILE A 77 0.51 -12.83 -2.59
N SER A 78 -0.08 -13.54 -3.53
CA SER A 78 -1.45 -14.02 -3.40
C SER A 78 -1.50 -15.18 -2.40
N TRP A 79 -2.10 -14.93 -1.23
CA TRP A 79 -2.24 -15.95 -0.18
C TRP A 79 -2.96 -17.19 -0.68
N GLY A 80 -4.07 -17.03 -1.45
CA GLY A 80 -4.81 -18.13 -2.04
C GLY A 80 -4.03 -18.95 -3.08
N ARG A 81 -2.93 -18.41 -3.63
CA ARG A 81 -2.03 -19.16 -4.51
C ARG A 81 -1.10 -20.09 -3.73
N ILE A 82 -0.73 -19.70 -2.51
CA ILE A 82 0.13 -20.50 -1.59
C ILE A 82 -0.70 -21.53 -0.81
N LEU A 83 -1.82 -21.07 -0.25
CA LEU A 83 -2.76 -21.86 0.54
C LEU A 83 -4.17 -21.68 -0.03
N PRO A 84 -4.64 -22.55 -0.93
CA PRO A 84 -5.92 -22.39 -1.62
C PRO A 84 -7.12 -22.21 -0.70
N ASP A 85 -7.13 -22.90 0.45
CA ASP A 85 -8.16 -22.78 1.48
C ASP A 85 -7.76 -21.82 2.61
N GLY A 86 -6.67 -21.05 2.41
CA GLY A 86 -6.10 -20.12 3.39
C GLY A 86 -5.34 -20.79 4.53
N THR A 87 -5.58 -22.07 4.77
CA THR A 87 -4.91 -22.95 5.75
C THR A 87 -4.79 -24.36 5.18
N GLY A 88 -4.02 -25.22 5.83
CA GLY A 88 -3.91 -26.65 5.44
C GLY A 88 -2.80 -26.92 4.43
N ALA A 89 -3.11 -27.62 3.34
CA ALA A 89 -2.10 -28.06 2.39
C ALA A 89 -1.51 -26.91 1.57
N VAL A 90 -0.18 -26.91 1.45
CA VAL A 90 0.55 -25.96 0.62
C VAL A 90 0.36 -26.32 -0.85
N ASN A 91 0.11 -25.33 -1.68
CA ASN A 91 0.11 -25.45 -3.13
C ASN A 91 1.54 -25.24 -3.66
N GLU A 92 2.23 -26.33 -3.91
CA GLU A 92 3.63 -26.33 -4.36
C GLU A 92 3.84 -25.55 -5.68
N LYS A 93 2.86 -25.58 -6.59
CA LYS A 93 2.95 -24.84 -7.85
C LYS A 93 2.89 -23.33 -7.63
N GLY A 94 1.99 -22.87 -6.74
CA GLY A 94 1.91 -21.47 -6.38
C GLY A 94 3.18 -20.97 -5.69
N LEU A 95 3.76 -21.82 -4.82
CA LEU A 95 5.02 -21.49 -4.14
C LEU A 95 6.19 -21.45 -5.14
N ALA A 96 6.26 -22.40 -6.07
CA ALA A 96 7.26 -22.43 -7.14
C ALA A 96 7.20 -21.16 -8.02
N PHE A 97 6.00 -20.67 -8.36
CA PHE A 97 5.84 -19.44 -9.13
C PHE A 97 6.56 -18.26 -8.45
N TYR A 98 6.32 -18.03 -7.15
CA TYR A 98 6.98 -16.92 -6.44
C TYR A 98 8.47 -17.17 -6.25
N SER A 99 8.91 -18.40 -6.07
CA SER A 99 10.32 -18.77 -6.03
C SER A 99 11.02 -18.38 -7.33
N GLU A 100 10.44 -18.74 -8.48
CA GLU A 100 10.96 -18.41 -9.81
C GLU A 100 10.92 -16.89 -10.11
N LEU A 101 9.88 -16.21 -9.62
CA LEU A 101 9.78 -14.75 -9.75
C LEU A 101 10.93 -14.06 -8.98
N VAL A 102 11.20 -14.50 -7.74
CA VAL A 102 12.29 -13.97 -6.92
C VAL A 102 13.64 -14.24 -7.58
N ASP A 103 13.88 -15.46 -8.06
CA ASP A 103 15.10 -15.79 -8.78
C ASP A 103 15.29 -14.91 -10.01
N CYS A 104 14.25 -14.74 -10.80
CA CYS A 104 14.28 -13.88 -11.99
C CYS A 104 14.58 -12.40 -11.62
N LEU A 105 14.04 -11.87 -10.53
CA LEU A 105 14.36 -10.53 -10.04
C LEU A 105 15.85 -10.41 -9.71
N LEU A 106 16.39 -11.35 -8.94
CA LEU A 106 17.79 -11.33 -8.52
C LEU A 106 18.75 -11.50 -9.70
N GLU A 107 18.44 -12.39 -10.64
CA GLU A 107 19.20 -12.58 -11.88
C GLU A 107 19.28 -11.28 -12.73
N ASN A 108 18.24 -10.45 -12.65
CA ASN A 108 18.19 -9.16 -13.33
C ASN A 108 18.70 -7.99 -12.45
N GLY A 109 19.27 -8.27 -11.29
CA GLY A 109 19.84 -7.26 -10.39
C GLY A 109 18.79 -6.38 -9.72
N ILE A 110 17.56 -6.89 -9.54
CA ILE A 110 16.45 -6.20 -8.90
C ILE A 110 16.25 -6.81 -7.50
N ARG A 111 16.30 -5.96 -6.48
CA ARG A 111 16.05 -6.33 -5.10
C ARG A 111 14.55 -6.50 -4.84
N PRO A 112 14.11 -7.68 -4.35
CA PRO A 112 12.70 -7.93 -4.06
C PRO A 112 12.29 -7.32 -2.71
N PHE A 113 11.14 -6.62 -2.68
CA PHE A 113 10.39 -6.20 -1.50
C PHE A 113 9.06 -6.93 -1.49
N CYS A 114 8.86 -7.84 -0.54
CA CYS A 114 7.71 -8.72 -0.51
C CYS A 114 6.63 -8.18 0.43
N THR A 115 5.45 -7.87 -0.09
CA THR A 115 4.25 -7.58 0.70
C THR A 115 3.47 -8.87 0.91
N LEU A 116 3.27 -9.27 2.17
CA LEU A 116 2.59 -10.52 2.50
C LEU A 116 1.09 -10.47 2.22
N TYR A 117 0.45 -9.32 2.47
CA TYR A 117 -0.99 -9.17 2.28
C TYR A 117 -1.34 -7.83 1.62
N HIS A 118 -1.93 -7.91 0.43
CA HIS A 118 -2.41 -6.77 -0.34
C HIS A 118 -3.86 -7.02 -0.81
N TRP A 119 -4.76 -7.22 0.19
CA TRP A 119 -6.21 -7.25 0.13
C TRP A 119 -6.87 -8.54 -0.38
N ASP A 120 -6.12 -9.47 -0.93
CA ASP A 120 -6.62 -10.68 -1.57
C ASP A 120 -6.76 -11.88 -0.61
N LEU A 121 -7.54 -11.70 0.47
CA LEU A 121 -7.85 -12.73 1.46
C LEU A 121 -8.45 -13.97 0.78
N PRO A 122 -7.96 -15.19 1.08
CA PRO A 122 -8.61 -16.42 0.63
C PRO A 122 -10.10 -16.45 1.00
N TYR A 123 -10.95 -16.70 0.01
CA TYR A 123 -12.41 -16.68 0.22
C TYR A 123 -12.85 -17.72 1.27
N ALA A 124 -12.17 -18.85 1.34
CA ALA A 124 -12.41 -19.85 2.37
C ALA A 124 -12.23 -19.32 3.81
N LEU A 125 -11.27 -18.40 4.03
CA LEU A 125 -11.11 -17.74 5.32
C LEU A 125 -12.19 -16.69 5.57
N HIS A 126 -12.64 -15.99 4.52
CA HIS A 126 -13.77 -15.07 4.62
C HIS A 126 -15.03 -15.80 5.10
N LEU A 127 -15.33 -16.98 4.57
CA LEU A 127 -16.45 -17.81 5.00
C LEU A 127 -16.35 -18.29 6.46
N ARG A 128 -15.16 -18.25 7.04
CA ARG A 128 -14.88 -18.54 8.46
C ARG A 128 -14.80 -17.28 9.33
N GLY A 129 -15.27 -16.14 8.82
CA GLY A 129 -15.33 -14.85 9.51
C GLY A 129 -14.30 -13.81 9.05
N GLY A 130 -13.31 -14.19 8.26
CA GLY A 130 -12.27 -13.26 7.78
C GLY A 130 -11.63 -12.49 8.93
N TRP A 131 -11.37 -11.21 8.76
CA TRP A 131 -10.74 -10.36 9.80
C TRP A 131 -11.58 -10.21 11.09
N LEU A 132 -12.85 -10.61 11.09
CA LEU A 132 -13.67 -10.69 12.31
C LEU A 132 -13.37 -11.94 13.15
N SER A 133 -12.73 -12.97 12.57
CA SER A 133 -12.35 -14.17 13.29
C SER A 133 -11.15 -13.93 14.20
N PRO A 134 -11.20 -14.34 15.48
CA PRO A 134 -10.05 -14.29 16.38
C PRO A 134 -8.91 -15.23 15.96
N ASP A 135 -9.16 -16.17 15.05
CA ASP A 135 -8.14 -17.10 14.55
C ASP A 135 -7.27 -16.50 13.42
N MET A 136 -7.68 -15.36 12.85
CA MET A 136 -6.96 -14.75 11.72
C MET A 136 -5.47 -14.47 12.00
N PRO A 137 -5.07 -14.00 13.18
CA PRO A 137 -3.66 -13.76 13.48
C PRO A 137 -2.81 -15.04 13.36
N GLU A 138 -3.34 -16.19 13.80
CA GLU A 138 -2.63 -17.47 13.69
C GLU A 138 -2.64 -18.02 12.26
N TRP A 139 -3.74 -17.85 11.50
CA TRP A 139 -3.77 -18.24 10.10
C TRP A 139 -2.76 -17.42 9.28
N PHE A 140 -2.67 -16.13 9.56
CA PHE A 140 -1.69 -15.25 8.89
C PHE A 140 -0.25 -15.58 9.29
N ALA A 141 -0.01 -15.91 10.55
CA ALA A 141 1.30 -16.36 11.03
C ALA A 141 1.74 -17.67 10.35
N ASN A 142 0.83 -18.65 10.22
CA ASN A 142 1.11 -19.89 9.50
C ASN A 142 1.46 -19.65 8.03
N TYR A 143 0.67 -18.82 7.33
CA TYR A 143 0.97 -18.40 5.96
C TYR A 143 2.32 -17.70 5.85
N THR A 144 2.62 -16.78 6.78
CA THR A 144 3.90 -16.07 6.84
C THR A 144 5.07 -17.03 7.03
N THR A 145 4.91 -18.07 7.86
CA THR A 145 5.93 -19.11 8.07
C THR A 145 6.27 -19.81 6.77
N ILE A 146 5.27 -20.25 6.01
CA ILE A 146 5.47 -20.94 4.72
C ILE A 146 6.22 -20.03 3.73
N VAL A 147 5.83 -18.76 3.64
CA VAL A 147 6.49 -17.79 2.74
C VAL A 147 7.93 -17.51 3.22
N ALA A 148 8.14 -17.34 4.52
CA ALA A 148 9.45 -17.08 5.10
C ALA A 148 10.42 -18.25 4.86
N ASP A 149 9.97 -19.48 5.04
CA ASP A 149 10.77 -20.68 4.82
C ASP A 149 11.14 -20.88 3.34
N ALA A 150 10.23 -20.52 2.42
CA ALA A 150 10.44 -20.71 1.00
C ALA A 150 11.26 -19.60 0.32
N LEU A 151 11.16 -18.36 0.78
CA LEU A 151 11.73 -17.20 0.10
C LEU A 151 12.75 -16.43 0.96
N GLY A 152 12.79 -16.66 2.28
CA GLY A 152 13.58 -15.88 3.23
C GLY A 152 15.09 -16.05 3.11
N ASP A 153 15.57 -17.04 2.36
CA ASP A 153 16.97 -17.17 1.95
C ASP A 153 17.40 -16.05 0.99
N ARG A 154 16.49 -15.57 0.13
CA ARG A 154 16.69 -14.61 -0.97
C ARG A 154 16.01 -13.26 -0.73
N VAL A 155 14.81 -13.23 -0.17
CA VAL A 155 14.07 -12.00 0.16
C VAL A 155 14.43 -11.56 1.58
N LYS A 156 14.86 -10.31 1.74
CA LYS A 156 15.23 -9.73 3.04
C LYS A 156 14.36 -8.53 3.45
N ASP A 157 13.54 -8.04 2.56
CA ASP A 157 12.66 -6.90 2.81
C ASP A 157 11.20 -7.34 2.74
N PHE A 158 10.51 -7.27 3.86
CA PHE A 158 9.11 -7.66 3.96
C PHE A 158 8.24 -6.52 4.45
N ILE A 159 7.05 -6.42 3.88
CA ILE A 159 5.95 -5.58 4.35
C ILE A 159 4.82 -6.53 4.72
N THR A 160 4.36 -6.46 5.97
CA THR A 160 3.36 -7.40 6.46
C THR A 160 1.99 -7.18 5.84
N ILE A 161 1.48 -5.95 5.93
CA ILE A 161 0.14 -5.57 5.51
C ILE A 161 0.20 -4.24 4.75
N ASN A 162 -0.47 -4.21 3.60
CA ASN A 162 -0.70 -2.98 2.84
C ASN A 162 -2.04 -2.35 3.23
N GLU A 163 -2.01 -1.09 3.58
CA GLU A 163 -3.18 -0.21 3.78
C GLU A 163 -4.30 -0.82 4.63
N PRO A 164 -4.06 -0.99 5.94
CA PRO A 164 -5.08 -1.50 6.85
C PRO A 164 -6.37 -0.66 6.83
N GLN A 165 -6.26 0.65 6.56
CA GLN A 165 -7.39 1.56 6.42
C GLN A 165 -8.29 1.17 5.25
N CYS A 166 -7.72 0.84 4.10
CA CYS A 166 -8.49 0.40 2.93
C CYS A 166 -9.11 -0.97 3.15
N ILE A 167 -8.39 -1.91 3.78
CA ILE A 167 -8.94 -3.22 4.12
C ILE A 167 -10.20 -3.05 4.97
N ILE A 168 -10.10 -2.30 6.06
CA ILE A 168 -11.18 -2.15 7.03
C ILE A 168 -12.21 -1.11 6.55
N GLY A 169 -11.77 0.06 6.07
CA GLY A 169 -12.66 1.14 5.67
C GLY A 169 -13.46 0.82 4.41
N SER A 170 -12.78 0.46 3.32
CA SER A 170 -13.45 0.15 2.07
C SER A 170 -14.13 -1.21 2.07
N GLY A 171 -13.50 -2.23 2.69
CA GLY A 171 -13.99 -3.61 2.64
C GLY A 171 -15.03 -3.96 3.71
N TYR A 172 -14.86 -3.47 4.94
CA TYR A 172 -15.71 -3.83 6.08
C TYR A 172 -16.66 -2.71 6.50
N ALA A 173 -16.28 -1.43 6.37
CA ALA A 173 -17.14 -0.33 6.79
C ALA A 173 -18.05 0.16 5.65
N LEU A 174 -17.49 0.49 4.49
CA LEU A 174 -18.23 1.06 3.35
C LEU A 174 -18.78 0.00 2.39
N GLY A 175 -18.14 -1.17 2.31
CA GLY A 175 -18.51 -2.25 1.41
C GLY A 175 -18.31 -1.93 -0.08
N VAL A 176 -17.43 -1.00 -0.40
CA VAL A 176 -17.10 -0.61 -1.78
C VAL A 176 -15.93 -1.41 -2.36
N HIS A 177 -15.20 -2.12 -1.51
CA HIS A 177 -14.20 -3.12 -1.88
C HIS A 177 -14.59 -4.49 -1.32
N ALA A 178 -13.91 -5.55 -1.81
CA ALA A 178 -14.03 -6.88 -1.23
C ALA A 178 -13.68 -6.87 0.28
N PRO A 179 -14.41 -7.62 1.11
CA PRO A 179 -15.48 -8.55 0.82
C PRO A 179 -16.88 -7.91 0.65
N GLY A 180 -17.02 -6.60 0.64
CA GLY A 180 -18.28 -5.91 0.40
C GLY A 180 -19.19 -5.79 1.63
N LEU A 181 -18.63 -5.84 2.83
CA LEU A 181 -19.39 -5.78 4.08
C LEU A 181 -19.70 -4.32 4.48
N LYS A 182 -20.77 -4.16 5.27
CA LYS A 182 -21.17 -2.90 5.92
C LYS A 182 -21.38 -3.17 7.39
N CYS A 183 -20.27 -3.30 8.09
CA CYS A 183 -20.23 -3.64 9.49
C CYS A 183 -20.56 -2.45 10.39
N CYS A 184 -21.01 -2.71 11.63
CA CYS A 184 -21.11 -1.69 12.67
C CYS A 184 -19.73 -1.35 13.25
N ALA A 185 -19.64 -0.23 13.99
CA ALA A 185 -18.38 0.23 14.58
C ALA A 185 -17.70 -0.83 15.46
N ALA A 186 -18.47 -1.64 16.21
CA ALA A 186 -17.93 -2.71 17.03
C ALA A 186 -17.17 -3.77 16.22
N ASP A 187 -17.71 -4.18 15.07
CA ASP A 187 -17.07 -5.17 14.21
C ASP A 187 -15.86 -4.56 13.48
N ILE A 188 -15.95 -3.28 13.08
CA ILE A 188 -14.85 -2.54 12.46
C ILE A 188 -13.65 -2.46 13.41
N VAL A 189 -13.87 -2.10 14.67
CA VAL A 189 -12.84 -2.02 15.72
C VAL A 189 -12.21 -3.40 15.97
N ARG A 190 -13.04 -4.45 16.06
CA ARG A 190 -12.56 -5.83 16.26
C ARG A 190 -11.73 -6.33 15.08
N ALA A 191 -12.21 -6.13 13.85
CA ALA A 191 -11.48 -6.51 12.65
C ALA A 191 -10.13 -5.78 12.52
N ALA A 192 -10.11 -4.47 12.84
CA ALA A 192 -8.88 -3.67 12.87
C ALA A 192 -7.88 -4.21 13.92
N HIS A 193 -8.35 -4.58 15.11
CA HIS A 193 -7.51 -5.17 16.16
C HIS A 193 -6.89 -6.50 15.71
N HIS A 194 -7.68 -7.42 15.16
CA HIS A 194 -7.17 -8.70 14.66
C HIS A 194 -6.18 -8.53 13.53
N LEU A 195 -6.40 -7.53 12.65
CA LEU A 195 -5.46 -7.20 11.56
C LEU A 195 -4.10 -6.76 12.11
N MET A 196 -4.09 -5.88 13.13
CA MET A 196 -2.85 -5.44 13.76
C MET A 196 -2.18 -6.55 14.57
N LEU A 197 -2.95 -7.42 15.21
CA LEU A 197 -2.41 -8.60 15.90
C LEU A 197 -1.77 -9.58 14.92
N ALA A 198 -2.39 -9.78 13.74
CA ALA A 198 -1.81 -10.56 12.65
C ALA A 198 -0.49 -9.96 12.14
N HIS A 199 -0.41 -8.62 12.03
CA HIS A 199 0.84 -7.92 11.73
C HIS A 199 1.94 -8.30 12.72
N GLY A 200 1.68 -8.16 14.02
CA GLY A 200 2.68 -8.44 15.07
C GLY A 200 3.14 -9.90 15.05
N ARG A 201 2.21 -10.85 14.87
CA ARG A 201 2.54 -12.28 14.71
C ARG A 201 3.42 -12.53 13.49
N ALA A 202 3.11 -11.90 12.36
CA ALA A 202 3.92 -12.01 11.15
C ALA A 202 5.35 -11.47 11.36
N VAL A 203 5.52 -10.34 12.06
CA VAL A 203 6.85 -9.80 12.40
C VAL A 203 7.65 -10.81 13.25
N GLN A 204 7.03 -11.41 14.26
CA GLN A 204 7.66 -12.44 15.09
C GLN A 204 8.16 -13.63 14.26
N VAL A 205 7.30 -14.13 13.36
CA VAL A 205 7.64 -15.22 12.44
C VAL A 205 8.82 -14.83 11.54
N LEU A 206 8.73 -13.69 10.87
CA LEU A 206 9.80 -13.23 9.96
C LEU A 206 11.15 -13.10 10.68
N ARG A 207 11.14 -12.54 11.90
CA ARG A 207 12.37 -12.42 12.71
C ARG A 207 12.97 -13.77 13.11
N ALA A 208 12.11 -14.77 13.35
CA ALA A 208 12.54 -16.12 13.72
C ALA A 208 13.08 -16.93 12.54
N HIS A 209 12.46 -16.77 11.35
CA HIS A 209 12.73 -17.64 10.19
C HIS A 209 13.71 -17.02 9.17
N VAL A 210 13.82 -15.68 9.10
CA VAL A 210 14.62 -15.00 8.08
C VAL A 210 15.80 -14.22 8.71
N PRO A 211 17.00 -14.78 8.72
CA PRO A 211 18.17 -14.07 9.23
C PRO A 211 18.44 -12.77 8.48
N GLY A 212 18.62 -11.67 9.21
CA GLY A 212 18.89 -10.35 8.63
C GLY A 212 17.69 -9.70 7.93
N VAL A 213 16.46 -10.16 8.20
CA VAL A 213 15.24 -9.58 7.66
C VAL A 213 15.07 -8.13 8.09
N ARG A 214 14.56 -7.31 7.17
CA ARG A 214 14.02 -5.98 7.45
C ARG A 214 12.49 -6.03 7.25
N VAL A 215 11.76 -5.59 8.24
CA VAL A 215 10.30 -5.66 8.25
C VAL A 215 9.71 -4.26 8.40
N GLY A 216 8.71 -3.97 7.60
CA GLY A 216 7.89 -2.77 7.68
C GLY A 216 6.40 -3.06 7.68
N TYR A 217 5.66 -1.99 7.84
CA TYR A 217 4.20 -1.92 7.83
C TYR A 217 3.81 -0.75 6.94
N ALA A 218 2.81 -0.86 6.07
CA ALA A 218 2.52 0.13 5.04
C ALA A 218 1.08 0.68 5.14
N PRO A 219 0.75 1.56 6.10
CA PRO A 219 -0.51 2.28 6.12
C PRO A 219 -0.61 3.28 4.97
N CYS A 220 -1.84 3.67 4.67
CA CYS A 220 -2.14 4.81 3.81
C CYS A 220 -2.74 5.96 4.60
N GLY A 221 -2.89 7.10 3.96
CA GLY A 221 -3.62 8.24 4.49
C GLY A 221 -3.28 9.53 3.75
N ASP A 222 -4.20 10.47 3.84
CA ASP A 222 -4.02 11.82 3.32
C ASP A 222 -3.38 12.69 4.39
N PRO A 223 -2.09 13.07 4.26
CA PRO A 223 -1.47 13.96 5.22
C PRO A 223 -2.22 15.28 5.37
N CYS A 224 -2.38 15.71 6.61
CA CYS A 224 -2.83 17.05 6.92
C CYS A 224 -1.69 18.04 6.65
N VAL A 225 -1.82 18.82 5.60
CA VAL A 225 -0.82 19.80 5.15
C VAL A 225 -1.14 21.16 5.78
N PRO A 226 -0.21 21.82 6.47
CA PRO A 226 -0.43 23.16 6.97
C PRO A 226 -0.76 24.14 5.84
N TYR A 227 -1.82 24.95 6.01
CA TYR A 227 -2.22 25.93 4.99
C TYR A 227 -1.19 27.03 4.80
N THR A 228 -0.49 27.40 5.89
CA THR A 228 0.69 28.26 5.85
C THR A 228 1.83 27.65 6.67
N ASN A 229 3.05 28.17 6.50
CA ASN A 229 4.20 27.75 7.31
C ASN A 229 4.24 28.39 8.71
N SER A 230 3.13 28.94 9.20
CA SER A 230 3.06 29.44 10.57
C SER A 230 3.15 28.29 11.59
N PRO A 231 3.77 28.51 12.76
CA PRO A 231 3.81 27.51 13.82
C PRO A 231 2.41 27.03 14.24
N GLU A 232 1.41 27.92 14.17
CA GLU A 232 0.03 27.66 14.54
C GLU A 232 -0.65 26.70 13.56
N ASP A 233 -0.49 26.92 12.24
CA ASP A 233 -1.06 26.06 11.21
C ASP A 233 -0.36 24.69 11.19
N ILE A 234 0.97 24.65 11.39
CA ILE A 234 1.73 23.40 11.51
C ILE A 234 1.24 22.60 12.72
N ALA A 235 1.03 23.26 13.87
CA ALA A 235 0.52 22.57 15.05
C ALA A 235 -0.91 22.05 14.85
N ALA A 236 -1.79 22.81 14.17
CA ALA A 236 -3.16 22.42 13.86
C ALA A 236 -3.18 21.21 12.90
N ALA A 237 -2.43 21.26 11.80
CA ALA A 237 -2.34 20.15 10.85
C ALA A 237 -1.79 18.88 11.50
N ARG A 238 -0.73 18.99 12.33
CA ARG A 238 -0.19 17.84 13.07
C ARG A 238 -1.20 17.27 14.06
N LYS A 239 -1.92 18.12 14.80
CA LYS A 239 -2.95 17.70 15.74
C LYS A 239 -4.01 16.89 15.01
N GLU A 240 -4.56 17.42 13.93
CA GLU A 240 -5.60 16.77 13.13
C GLU A 240 -5.16 15.44 12.56
N TYR A 241 -3.95 15.36 12.03
CA TYR A 241 -3.43 14.14 11.36
C TYR A 241 -3.46 12.91 12.28
N PHE A 242 -3.31 13.11 13.59
CA PHE A 242 -3.29 12.02 14.56
C PHE A 242 -4.55 11.94 15.46
N THR A 243 -5.45 12.92 15.40
CA THR A 243 -6.68 12.92 16.22
C THR A 243 -7.65 11.86 15.73
N VAL A 244 -8.14 11.02 16.64
CA VAL A 244 -9.20 10.05 16.35
C VAL A 244 -10.56 10.67 16.62
N HIS A 245 -11.30 10.98 15.55
CA HIS A 245 -12.68 11.41 15.66
C HIS A 245 -13.61 10.20 15.83
N ILE A 246 -14.56 10.31 16.76
CA ILE A 246 -15.52 9.24 16.98
C ILE A 246 -16.60 9.29 15.91
N ASP A 247 -16.71 8.21 15.13
CA ASP A 247 -17.70 8.02 14.08
C ASP A 247 -18.39 6.66 14.28
N GLU A 248 -19.72 6.68 14.47
CA GLU A 248 -20.50 5.47 14.72
C GLU A 248 -20.73 4.61 13.46
N LYS A 249 -20.50 5.18 12.26
CA LYS A 249 -20.75 4.50 10.97
C LYS A 249 -19.52 3.76 10.45
N VAL A 250 -18.38 4.44 10.44
CA VAL A 250 -17.15 3.88 9.88
C VAL A 250 -16.10 3.59 10.96
N GLY A 251 -16.41 3.88 12.23
CA GLY A 251 -15.46 3.69 13.32
C GLY A 251 -14.15 4.45 13.06
N PRO A 252 -13.01 3.95 13.53
CA PRO A 252 -11.70 4.55 13.32
C PRO A 252 -11.04 4.14 11.98
N ALA A 253 -11.80 3.61 11.03
CA ALA A 253 -11.29 2.89 9.85
C ALA A 253 -10.31 3.70 8.99
N TRP A 254 -10.42 5.04 8.96
CA TRP A 254 -9.56 5.92 8.14
C TRP A 254 -8.51 6.68 8.94
N ASN A 255 -8.43 6.46 10.25
CA ASN A 255 -7.50 7.20 11.10
C ASN A 255 -6.10 6.59 11.10
N ILE A 256 -5.08 7.41 10.84
CA ILE A 256 -3.69 6.94 10.79
C ILE A 256 -3.18 6.49 12.17
N ALA A 257 -3.51 7.22 13.23
CA ALA A 257 -3.03 6.91 14.58
C ALA A 257 -3.67 5.63 15.15
N TRP A 258 -4.95 5.36 14.82
CA TRP A 258 -5.62 4.13 15.25
C TRP A 258 -4.89 2.87 14.79
N PHE A 259 -4.37 2.87 13.57
CA PHE A 259 -3.63 1.73 13.02
C PHE A 259 -2.13 1.78 13.28
N SER A 260 -1.58 2.96 13.58
CA SER A 260 -0.12 3.10 13.72
C SER A 260 0.34 3.15 15.18
N ASP A 261 -0.39 3.80 16.09
CA ASP A 261 0.03 3.89 17.50
C ASP A 261 0.14 2.51 18.18
N PRO A 262 -0.81 1.56 18.01
CA PRO A 262 -0.66 0.22 18.56
C PRO A 262 0.59 -0.51 18.04
N VAL A 263 0.89 -0.36 16.75
CA VAL A 263 2.04 -0.99 16.10
C VAL A 263 3.35 -0.32 16.51
N MET A 264 3.40 1.02 16.51
CA MET A 264 4.64 1.77 16.68
C MET A 264 4.93 2.17 18.14
N LEU A 265 3.89 2.36 18.95
CA LEU A 265 4.01 2.84 20.34
C LEU A 265 3.51 1.83 21.38
N GLY A 266 2.85 0.73 20.96
CA GLY A 266 2.28 -0.26 21.86
C GLY A 266 1.09 0.25 22.64
N GLN A 267 0.36 1.24 22.13
CA GLN A 267 -0.83 1.80 22.79
C GLN A 267 -1.82 2.34 21.78
N TYR A 268 -3.11 2.24 22.05
CA TYR A 268 -4.12 2.94 21.27
C TYR A 268 -4.16 4.45 21.58
N PRO A 269 -4.55 5.29 20.62
CA PRO A 269 -4.78 6.71 20.85
C PRO A 269 -5.83 6.93 21.95
N ALA A 270 -5.53 7.77 22.95
CA ALA A 270 -6.40 7.98 24.11
C ALA A 270 -7.76 8.58 23.73
N ASP A 271 -7.80 9.47 22.75
CA ASP A 271 -9.03 10.06 22.21
C ASP A 271 -9.90 9.02 21.50
N GLY A 272 -9.31 8.06 20.81
CA GLY A 272 -10.05 6.94 20.22
C GLY A 272 -10.60 5.96 21.24
N LEU A 273 -9.85 5.68 22.33
CA LEU A 273 -10.32 4.79 23.39
C LEU A 273 -11.59 5.29 24.08
N VAL A 274 -11.79 6.63 24.16
CA VAL A 274 -13.02 7.20 24.74
C VAL A 274 -14.29 6.62 24.10
N GLY A 275 -14.28 6.39 22.77
CA GLY A 275 -15.46 5.85 22.06
C GLY A 275 -15.39 4.37 21.74
N TYR A 276 -14.19 3.82 21.57
CA TYR A 276 -14.02 2.49 20.97
C TYR A 276 -13.50 1.41 21.90
N GLU A 277 -13.02 1.73 23.12
CA GLU A 277 -12.48 0.73 24.05
C GLU A 277 -13.47 -0.42 24.31
N GLN A 278 -14.75 -0.10 24.46
CA GLN A 278 -15.82 -1.08 24.70
C GLN A 278 -16.00 -2.12 23.59
N TYR A 279 -15.43 -1.88 22.40
CA TYR A 279 -15.53 -2.76 21.22
C TYR A 279 -14.28 -3.59 21.00
N LEU A 280 -13.18 -3.27 21.68
CA LEU A 280 -11.96 -4.07 21.62
C LEU A 280 -12.18 -5.46 22.24
N PRO A 281 -11.51 -6.50 21.74
CA PRO A 281 -11.61 -7.85 22.30
C PRO A 281 -11.14 -7.91 23.77
N ASP A 282 -11.67 -8.85 24.54
CA ASP A 282 -11.15 -9.13 25.88
C ASP A 282 -9.65 -9.47 25.80
N GLY A 283 -8.85 -8.85 26.65
CA GLY A 283 -7.40 -9.06 26.68
C GLY A 283 -6.59 -8.21 25.69
N TRP A 284 -7.21 -7.26 25.00
CA TRP A 284 -6.55 -6.39 24.02
C TRP A 284 -5.27 -5.70 24.53
N GLN A 285 -5.21 -5.40 25.83
CA GLN A 285 -4.02 -4.78 26.44
C GLN A 285 -2.80 -5.72 26.39
N GLU A 286 -3.02 -7.03 26.54
CA GLU A 286 -1.97 -8.03 26.42
C GLU A 286 -1.56 -8.24 24.94
N ASP A 287 -2.52 -8.17 24.04
CA ASP A 287 -2.27 -8.29 22.60
C ASP A 287 -1.34 -7.19 22.07
N LEU A 288 -1.35 -6.01 22.71
CA LEU A 288 -0.43 -4.92 22.36
C LEU A 288 1.05 -5.33 22.42
N LYS A 289 1.42 -6.26 23.31
CA LYS A 289 2.78 -6.81 23.38
C LYS A 289 3.16 -7.61 22.14
N THR A 290 2.18 -8.20 21.48
CA THR A 290 2.35 -8.91 20.22
C THR A 290 2.27 -7.94 19.03
N ILE A 291 1.33 -7.01 19.05
CA ILE A 291 1.14 -5.99 18.00
C ILE A 291 2.40 -5.13 17.85
N HIS A 292 2.91 -4.62 18.97
CA HIS A 292 4.09 -3.76 19.01
C HIS A 292 5.38 -4.58 18.89
N GLN A 293 5.86 -4.72 17.66
CA GLN A 293 7.15 -5.34 17.36
C GLN A 293 8.08 -4.30 16.73
N PRO A 294 9.40 -4.34 16.99
CA PRO A 294 10.35 -3.44 16.35
C PRO A 294 10.32 -3.55 14.83
N LEU A 295 10.15 -2.42 14.15
CA LEU A 295 10.18 -2.31 12.70
C LEU A 295 11.45 -1.61 12.21
N ASP A 296 11.93 -1.98 11.01
CA ASP A 296 13.10 -1.38 10.37
C ASP A 296 12.75 -0.12 9.60
N PHE A 297 11.50 0.00 9.18
CA PHE A 297 10.95 1.17 8.52
C PHE A 297 9.43 1.26 8.69
N TYR A 298 8.94 2.48 8.68
CA TYR A 298 7.53 2.77 8.53
C TYR A 298 7.25 3.01 7.04
N GLY A 299 6.52 2.09 6.40
CA GLY A 299 6.07 2.28 5.03
C GLY A 299 4.89 3.23 4.98
N GLN A 300 4.79 4.04 3.93
CA GLN A 300 3.65 4.92 3.77
C GLN A 300 3.24 5.06 2.31
N ASN A 301 1.94 4.89 2.05
CA ASN A 301 1.30 5.18 0.77
C ASN A 301 0.68 6.57 0.85
N ILE A 302 1.16 7.51 0.02
CA ILE A 302 0.68 8.90 -0.04
C ILE A 302 0.45 9.29 -1.48
N TYR A 303 -0.75 9.75 -1.81
CA TYR A 303 -1.11 10.19 -3.16
C TYR A 303 -1.51 11.66 -3.23
N GLN A 304 -2.00 12.21 -2.12
CA GLN A 304 -2.52 13.57 -2.00
C GLN A 304 -2.22 14.13 -0.60
N GLY A 305 -2.69 15.33 -0.30
CA GLY A 305 -2.69 15.94 1.01
C GLY A 305 -3.90 16.83 1.17
N GLN A 306 -4.28 17.21 2.37
CA GLN A 306 -5.42 18.08 2.67
C GLN A 306 -4.97 19.29 3.47
N TRP A 307 -5.40 20.51 3.09
CA TRP A 307 -5.00 21.72 3.79
C TRP A 307 -5.72 21.93 5.11
N TRP A 308 -4.94 22.23 6.14
CA TRP A 308 -5.44 22.51 7.48
C TRP A 308 -4.80 23.78 8.04
N ARG A 309 -5.56 24.53 8.80
CA ARG A 309 -5.08 25.72 9.52
C ARG A 309 -5.60 25.74 10.94
N ARG A 310 -5.08 26.66 11.75
CA ARG A 310 -5.70 27.00 13.04
C ARG A 310 -6.99 27.79 12.79
N GLY A 311 -8.13 27.28 13.25
CA GLY A 311 -9.41 27.95 13.22
C GLY A 311 -9.50 29.12 14.21
N ALA A 312 -10.55 29.93 14.10
CA ALA A 312 -10.79 31.06 14.96
C ALA A 312 -11.01 30.68 16.45
N ASP A 313 -11.50 29.47 16.69
CA ASP A 313 -11.68 28.86 18.03
C ASP A 313 -10.40 28.23 18.59
N GLY A 314 -9.31 28.22 17.82
CA GLY A 314 -8.04 27.63 18.17
C GLY A 314 -7.89 26.16 17.80
N GLU A 315 -8.94 25.51 17.29
CA GLU A 315 -8.93 24.10 16.85
C GLU A 315 -8.53 23.99 15.36
N PRO A 316 -8.13 22.76 14.89
CA PRO A 316 -7.86 22.51 13.48
C PRO A 316 -9.09 22.77 12.60
N GLU A 317 -8.90 23.50 11.52
CA GLU A 317 -9.94 23.82 10.53
C GLU A 317 -9.48 23.34 9.15
N HIS A 318 -10.29 22.50 8.48
CA HIS A 318 -10.03 22.07 7.11
C HIS A 318 -10.23 23.23 6.12
N VAL A 319 -9.24 23.45 5.26
CA VAL A 319 -9.28 24.48 4.21
C VAL A 319 -9.59 23.81 2.87
N ARG A 320 -10.76 24.11 2.32
CA ARG A 320 -11.18 23.55 1.03
C ARG A 320 -10.32 24.10 -0.10
N TYR A 321 -10.01 23.25 -1.06
CA TYR A 321 -9.36 23.70 -2.29
C TYR A 321 -10.26 24.66 -3.07
N PRO A 322 -9.68 25.68 -3.72
CA PRO A 322 -10.43 26.61 -4.55
C PRO A 322 -10.97 25.90 -5.79
N ALA A 323 -12.04 26.45 -6.37
CA ALA A 323 -12.57 25.96 -7.64
C ALA A 323 -11.48 25.94 -8.72
N GLY A 324 -11.37 24.82 -9.45
CA GLY A 324 -10.34 24.65 -10.48
C GLY A 324 -8.96 24.25 -9.94
N HIS A 325 -8.84 23.89 -8.68
CA HIS A 325 -7.62 23.25 -8.18
C HIS A 325 -7.34 21.96 -8.97
N PRO A 326 -6.07 21.68 -9.34
CA PRO A 326 -5.74 20.48 -10.12
C PRO A 326 -6.10 19.18 -9.39
N HIS A 327 -6.67 18.22 -10.14
CA HIS A 327 -6.99 16.88 -9.68
C HIS A 327 -6.49 15.84 -10.70
N ASN A 328 -6.25 14.62 -10.23
CA ASN A 328 -6.01 13.47 -11.10
C ASN A 328 -7.34 12.90 -11.66
N ALA A 329 -7.31 11.76 -12.35
CA ALA A 329 -8.52 11.17 -12.93
C ALA A 329 -9.48 10.58 -11.87
N LEU A 330 -8.97 10.16 -10.71
CA LEU A 330 -9.76 9.77 -9.52
C LEU A 330 -10.32 10.95 -8.73
N GLU A 331 -10.16 12.17 -9.25
CA GLU A 331 -10.58 13.42 -8.58
C GLU A 331 -9.85 13.71 -7.26
N TRP A 332 -8.67 13.09 -7.05
CA TRP A 332 -7.82 13.43 -5.92
C TRP A 332 -7.07 14.72 -6.17
N PRO A 333 -7.06 15.66 -5.20
CA PRO A 333 -6.36 16.92 -5.37
C PRO A 333 -4.85 16.71 -5.46
N ILE A 334 -4.20 17.43 -6.37
CA ILE A 334 -2.74 17.43 -6.48
C ILE A 334 -2.18 18.39 -5.45
N ASN A 335 -1.55 17.85 -4.42
CA ASN A 335 -0.89 18.59 -3.36
C ASN A 335 0.41 17.89 -2.96
N GLU A 336 1.49 18.32 -3.57
CA GLU A 336 2.84 17.75 -3.39
C GLU A 336 3.37 17.84 -1.96
N ASP A 337 2.90 18.84 -1.19
CA ASP A 337 3.32 19.03 0.20
C ASP A 337 2.90 17.86 1.11
N GLY A 338 1.98 17.01 0.65
CA GLY A 338 1.69 15.73 1.30
C GLY A 338 2.93 14.85 1.47
N LEU A 339 3.84 14.80 0.46
CA LEU A 339 5.10 14.07 0.55
C LEU A 339 6.21 14.79 1.35
N TYR A 340 5.98 16.02 1.77
CA TYR A 340 6.84 16.71 2.75
C TYR A 340 6.33 16.50 4.18
N TRP A 341 5.06 16.85 4.44
CA TRP A 341 4.51 16.89 5.80
C TRP A 341 4.15 15.48 6.34
N GLY A 342 3.64 14.57 5.50
CA GLY A 342 3.33 13.21 5.92
C GLY A 342 4.53 12.49 6.53
N PRO A 343 5.64 12.28 5.78
CA PRO A 343 6.85 11.67 6.29
C PRO A 343 7.43 12.38 7.51
N ARG A 344 7.39 13.72 7.52
CA ARG A 344 7.90 14.53 8.62
C ARG A 344 7.10 14.30 9.91
N PHE A 345 5.77 14.42 9.87
CA PHE A 345 4.92 14.22 11.05
C PHE A 345 5.00 12.79 11.59
N LEU A 346 5.06 11.80 10.71
CA LEU A 346 5.22 10.41 11.10
C LEU A 346 6.57 10.14 11.74
N TYR A 347 7.65 10.67 11.17
CA TYR A 347 8.97 10.53 11.77
C TYR A 347 9.08 11.24 13.13
N GLU A 348 8.54 12.44 13.24
CA GLU A 348 8.51 13.20 14.50
C GLU A 348 7.71 12.48 15.60
N ARG A 349 6.70 11.65 15.24
CA ARG A 349 5.91 10.87 16.20
C ARG A 349 6.52 9.51 16.52
N TYR A 350 6.99 8.77 15.53
CA TYR A 350 7.37 7.36 15.67
C TYR A 350 8.88 7.11 15.71
N HIS A 351 9.69 8.08 15.33
CA HIS A 351 11.16 8.01 15.30
C HIS A 351 11.71 6.80 14.52
N THR A 352 10.96 6.30 13.55
CA THR A 352 11.32 5.18 12.68
C THR A 352 11.56 5.71 11.28
N PRO A 353 12.61 5.26 10.56
CA PRO A 353 12.86 5.67 9.18
C PRO A 353 11.65 5.44 8.29
N ILE A 354 11.40 6.35 7.35
CA ILE A 354 10.26 6.30 6.46
C ILE A 354 10.65 5.66 5.12
N LEU A 355 9.79 4.81 4.58
CA LEU A 355 9.85 4.34 3.20
C LEU A 355 8.55 4.73 2.49
N ILE A 356 8.64 5.51 1.43
CA ILE A 356 7.46 5.76 0.58
C ILE A 356 7.21 4.47 -0.22
N THR A 357 6.24 3.70 0.23
CA THR A 357 5.91 2.40 -0.35
C THR A 357 4.99 2.49 -1.56
N GLU A 358 4.26 3.61 -1.67
CA GLU A 358 3.51 3.98 -2.86
C GLU A 358 3.33 5.50 -2.96
N ASN A 359 3.51 6.01 -4.17
CA ASN A 359 3.07 7.33 -4.64
C ASN A 359 2.99 7.29 -6.15
N GLY A 360 1.99 7.90 -6.73
CA GLY A 360 1.78 7.93 -8.19
C GLY A 360 0.54 8.70 -8.57
N MET A 361 0.31 8.83 -9.85
CA MET A 361 -0.84 9.53 -10.42
C MET A 361 -1.51 8.68 -11.48
N ASP A 362 -2.82 8.54 -11.39
CA ASP A 362 -3.63 7.97 -12.45
C ASP A 362 -3.96 9.02 -13.52
N ALA A 363 -4.22 8.53 -14.72
CA ALA A 363 -4.66 9.34 -15.84
C ALA A 363 -5.40 8.48 -16.87
N HIS A 364 -6.17 9.11 -17.76
CA HIS A 364 -6.81 8.46 -18.90
C HIS A 364 -5.83 8.42 -20.10
N ASP A 365 -4.76 7.64 -19.96
CA ASP A 365 -3.73 7.54 -20.98
C ASP A 365 -4.22 6.82 -22.23
N ALA A 366 -3.73 7.27 -23.40
CA ALA A 366 -4.03 6.68 -24.68
C ALA A 366 -2.76 6.60 -25.56
N VAL A 367 -2.73 5.63 -26.45
CA VAL A 367 -1.69 5.56 -27.49
C VAL A 367 -1.96 6.64 -28.53
N SER A 368 -1.00 7.53 -28.72
CA SER A 368 -1.03 8.61 -29.72
C SER A 368 -0.79 8.10 -31.14
N LEU A 369 -1.04 8.94 -32.14
CA LEU A 369 -0.89 8.58 -33.56
C LEU A 369 0.54 8.18 -33.95
N ASP A 370 1.54 8.58 -33.17
CA ASP A 370 2.94 8.18 -33.35
C ASP A 370 3.31 6.84 -32.66
N GLY A 371 2.30 6.16 -32.08
CA GLY A 371 2.47 4.88 -31.38
C GLY A 371 3.03 4.99 -29.96
N LYS A 372 3.15 6.19 -29.40
CA LYS A 372 3.67 6.43 -28.05
C LYS A 372 2.55 6.82 -27.09
N VAL A 373 2.87 6.84 -25.82
CA VAL A 373 1.96 7.33 -24.77
C VAL A 373 2.61 8.53 -24.09
N HIS A 374 2.02 9.71 -24.35
CA HIS A 374 2.49 10.98 -23.82
C HIS A 374 1.70 11.34 -22.56
N ASP A 375 2.37 11.41 -21.41
CA ASP A 375 1.78 11.65 -20.09
C ASP A 375 2.50 12.77 -19.31
N PRO A 376 2.55 14.00 -19.86
CA PRO A 376 3.28 15.12 -19.27
C PRO A 376 2.77 15.50 -17.88
N ASN A 377 1.46 15.33 -17.61
CA ASN A 377 0.89 15.63 -16.30
C ASN A 377 1.44 14.68 -15.22
N ARG A 378 1.66 13.40 -15.54
CA ARG A 378 2.29 12.45 -14.62
C ARG A 378 3.75 12.80 -14.36
N GLN A 379 4.48 13.25 -15.37
CA GLN A 379 5.86 13.74 -15.19
C GLN A 379 5.90 14.95 -14.25
N ASP A 380 5.02 15.95 -14.45
CA ASP A 380 4.94 17.15 -13.60
C ASP A 380 4.54 16.77 -12.15
N TYR A 381 3.57 15.87 -11.98
CA TYR A 381 3.19 15.32 -10.67
C TYR A 381 4.39 14.70 -9.96
N MET A 382 5.09 13.75 -10.62
CA MET A 382 6.25 13.08 -10.05
C MET A 382 7.35 14.08 -9.68
N HIS A 383 7.60 15.06 -10.55
CA HIS A 383 8.61 16.09 -10.33
C HIS A 383 8.30 16.91 -9.06
N ARG A 384 7.05 17.38 -8.91
CA ARG A 384 6.60 18.14 -7.73
C ARG A 384 6.74 17.33 -6.45
N TYR A 385 6.19 16.12 -6.44
CA TYR A 385 6.17 15.25 -5.26
C TYR A 385 7.58 14.81 -4.84
N LEU A 386 8.45 14.48 -5.79
CA LEU A 386 9.84 14.13 -5.49
C LEU A 386 10.65 15.33 -4.97
N ARG A 387 10.36 16.55 -5.43
CA ARG A 387 10.97 17.75 -4.86
C ARG A 387 10.52 17.99 -3.42
N ALA A 388 9.25 17.82 -3.12
CA ALA A 388 8.72 17.94 -1.76
C ALA A 388 9.36 16.88 -0.84
N LEU A 389 9.46 15.63 -1.30
CA LEU A 389 10.14 14.55 -0.57
C LEU A 389 11.63 14.85 -0.35
N GLY A 390 12.31 15.35 -1.38
CA GLY A 390 13.71 15.74 -1.27
C GLY A 390 13.94 16.90 -0.28
N GLN A 391 12.97 17.81 -0.14
CA GLN A 391 13.03 18.85 0.89
C GLN A 391 12.87 18.24 2.30
N ALA A 392 11.95 17.26 2.48
CA ALA A 392 11.83 16.56 3.77
C ALA A 392 13.14 15.85 4.16
N VAL A 393 13.81 15.22 3.18
CA VAL A 393 15.15 14.61 3.38
C VAL A 393 16.18 15.66 3.76
N ALA A 394 16.21 16.80 3.08
CA ALA A 394 17.14 17.90 3.37
C ALA A 394 16.94 18.48 4.77
N ASP A 395 15.68 18.48 5.25
CA ASP A 395 15.31 18.95 6.60
C ASP A 395 15.52 17.87 7.68
N GLY A 396 16.12 16.71 7.31
CA GLY A 396 16.58 15.69 8.26
C GLY A 396 15.60 14.54 8.50
N VAL A 397 14.53 14.41 7.70
CA VAL A 397 13.66 13.22 7.77
C VAL A 397 14.40 12.04 7.13
N PRO A 398 14.61 10.91 7.85
CA PRO A 398 15.31 9.75 7.32
C PRO A 398 14.38 8.96 6.38
N VAL A 399 14.30 9.37 5.13
CA VAL A 399 13.57 8.65 4.08
C VAL A 399 14.52 7.67 3.40
N LEU A 400 14.19 6.39 3.47
CA LEU A 400 15.02 5.31 2.92
C LEU A 400 14.88 5.15 1.42
N GLY A 401 13.71 5.50 0.87
CA GLY A 401 13.45 5.29 -0.55
C GLY A 401 12.04 5.69 -0.98
N TYR A 402 11.80 5.53 -2.26
CA TYR A 402 10.56 5.87 -2.93
C TYR A 402 10.21 4.80 -3.96
N PHE A 403 9.00 4.25 -3.87
CA PHE A 403 8.44 3.26 -4.78
C PHE A 403 7.27 3.88 -5.53
N TYR A 404 7.42 4.02 -6.86
CA TYR A 404 6.36 4.55 -7.70
C TYR A 404 5.23 3.54 -7.84
N TRP A 405 3.99 3.97 -7.64
CA TRP A 405 2.80 3.21 -7.94
C TRP A 405 2.18 3.68 -9.24
N SER A 406 2.16 2.87 -10.26
CA SER A 406 2.54 1.48 -10.39
C SER A 406 3.50 1.30 -11.57
N PHE A 407 4.22 0.18 -11.66
CA PHE A 407 5.05 -0.04 -12.85
C PHE A 407 4.20 -0.20 -14.10
N PHE A 408 3.11 -1.00 -14.02
CA PHE A 408 2.18 -1.23 -15.12
C PHE A 408 0.84 -0.56 -14.86
N ASP A 409 0.12 -0.17 -15.93
CA ASP A 409 -1.32 -0.06 -15.86
C ASP A 409 -1.90 -1.42 -15.46
N ASN A 410 -2.89 -1.44 -14.58
CA ASN A 410 -3.38 -2.68 -14.01
C ASN A 410 -4.87 -2.58 -13.65
N PHE A 411 -5.42 -3.61 -12.99
CA PHE A 411 -6.77 -3.62 -12.48
C PHE A 411 -6.88 -2.74 -11.22
N GLU A 412 -7.52 -1.57 -11.34
CA GLU A 412 -7.67 -0.62 -10.22
C GLU A 412 -8.92 -0.91 -9.40
N TRP A 413 -8.95 -2.06 -8.78
CA TRP A 413 -9.95 -2.50 -7.80
C TRP A 413 -11.40 -2.27 -8.27
N ALA A 414 -12.23 -1.53 -7.49
CA ALA A 414 -13.61 -1.22 -7.84
C ALA A 414 -13.75 -0.27 -9.05
N HIS A 415 -12.67 0.35 -9.52
CA HIS A 415 -12.65 1.16 -10.73
C HIS A 415 -12.40 0.34 -12.01
N GLY A 416 -11.92 -0.90 -11.89
CA GLY A 416 -11.59 -1.77 -13.02
C GLY A 416 -10.35 -1.26 -13.77
N TYR A 417 -10.41 -1.21 -15.11
CA TYR A 417 -9.26 -0.83 -15.94
C TYR A 417 -9.28 0.63 -16.43
N GLN A 418 -10.19 1.44 -15.90
CA GLN A 418 -10.34 2.84 -16.36
C GLN A 418 -9.18 3.72 -15.88
N GLU A 419 -8.70 3.50 -14.66
CA GLU A 419 -7.68 4.33 -14.04
C GLU A 419 -6.28 3.73 -14.28
N ARG A 420 -5.38 4.54 -14.83
CA ARG A 420 -4.06 4.10 -15.29
C ARG A 420 -2.94 4.77 -14.51
N PHE A 421 -2.39 4.06 -13.55
CA PHE A 421 -1.26 4.54 -12.73
C PHE A 421 0.11 4.20 -13.32
N GLY A 422 0.17 3.28 -14.30
CA GLY A 422 1.42 2.69 -14.77
C GLY A 422 2.40 3.68 -15.39
N LEU A 423 3.69 3.40 -15.20
CA LEU A 423 4.77 3.92 -16.07
C LEU A 423 4.75 3.22 -17.43
N VAL A 424 4.18 2.02 -17.47
CA VAL A 424 4.00 1.21 -18.67
C VAL A 424 2.52 1.13 -18.99
N TYR A 425 2.14 1.61 -20.15
CA TYR A 425 0.80 1.41 -20.70
C TYR A 425 0.64 -0.07 -21.07
N VAL A 426 -0.48 -0.66 -20.64
CA VAL A 426 -0.86 -2.01 -21.03
C VAL A 426 -2.09 -1.95 -21.92
N ASN A 427 -2.00 -2.50 -23.11
CA ASN A 427 -3.17 -2.76 -23.94
C ASN A 427 -3.84 -4.03 -23.41
N TYR A 428 -4.95 -3.87 -22.70
CA TYR A 428 -5.61 -5.00 -22.03
C TYR A 428 -6.20 -6.05 -22.98
N GLN A 429 -6.34 -5.74 -24.28
CA GLN A 429 -6.81 -6.70 -25.28
C GLN A 429 -5.67 -7.54 -25.88
N THR A 430 -4.53 -6.91 -26.17
CA THR A 430 -3.38 -7.57 -26.81
C THR A 430 -2.28 -7.93 -25.82
N GLN A 431 -2.35 -7.41 -24.62
CA GLN A 431 -1.33 -7.54 -23.59
C GLN A 431 0.03 -6.92 -23.97
N GLU A 432 0.03 -5.97 -24.92
CA GLU A 432 1.22 -5.21 -25.31
C GLU A 432 1.60 -4.22 -24.21
N ARG A 433 2.92 -4.07 -23.98
CA ARG A 433 3.53 -3.13 -23.03
C ARG A 433 4.18 -1.98 -23.78
N ILE A 434 3.76 -0.75 -23.53
CA ILE A 434 4.33 0.47 -24.13
C ILE A 434 4.84 1.37 -23.00
N LEU A 435 6.14 1.68 -23.01
CA LEU A 435 6.71 2.64 -22.06
C LEU A 435 6.12 4.02 -22.30
N LYS A 436 5.60 4.67 -21.24
CA LYS A 436 5.12 6.04 -21.29
C LYS A 436 6.29 7.04 -21.21
N ASP A 437 6.06 8.28 -21.55
CA ASP A 437 7.10 9.32 -21.44
C ASP A 437 7.58 9.49 -20.00
N SER A 438 6.70 9.36 -19.01
CA SER A 438 7.04 9.35 -17.58
C SER A 438 8.00 8.23 -17.18
N ALA A 439 7.97 7.07 -17.85
CA ALA A 439 8.91 5.99 -17.64
C ALA A 439 10.35 6.40 -17.96
N TYR A 440 10.55 7.02 -19.11
CA TYR A 440 11.87 7.51 -19.52
C TYR A 440 12.36 8.66 -18.63
N TRP A 441 11.45 9.51 -18.19
CA TRP A 441 11.77 10.57 -17.24
C TRP A 441 12.19 9.99 -15.88
N TYR A 442 11.45 9.02 -15.33
CA TYR A 442 11.79 8.37 -14.06
C TYR A 442 13.12 7.59 -14.14
N GLN A 443 13.40 6.96 -15.30
CA GLN A 443 14.69 6.34 -15.55
C GLN A 443 15.85 7.33 -15.36
N GLN A 444 15.71 8.56 -15.86
CA GLN A 444 16.73 9.60 -15.70
C GLN A 444 16.85 10.06 -14.23
N VAL A 445 15.73 10.21 -13.51
CA VAL A 445 15.74 10.55 -12.09
C VAL A 445 16.52 9.50 -11.28
N MET A 446 16.24 8.22 -11.52
CA MET A 446 16.96 7.13 -10.85
C MET A 446 18.44 7.13 -11.17
N ALA A 447 18.80 7.30 -12.45
CA ALA A 447 20.19 7.29 -12.92
C ALA A 447 21.03 8.44 -12.33
N THR A 448 20.41 9.59 -12.08
CA THR A 448 21.06 10.78 -11.50
C THR A 448 20.87 10.91 -10.00
N ASN A 449 20.23 9.92 -9.34
CA ASN A 449 19.86 9.99 -7.93
C ASN A 449 19.10 11.28 -7.57
N GLY A 450 18.22 11.76 -8.48
CA GLY A 450 17.43 12.95 -8.30
C GLY A 450 18.16 14.30 -8.49
N GLU A 451 19.40 14.30 -9.01
CA GLU A 451 20.14 15.56 -9.26
C GLU A 451 19.44 16.48 -10.24
N ASN A 452 18.65 15.94 -11.15
CA ASN A 452 17.92 16.66 -12.21
C ASN A 452 16.49 17.10 -11.81
N LEU A 453 16.09 16.99 -10.51
CA LEU A 453 14.80 17.41 -9.98
C LEU A 453 14.73 18.91 -9.70
#